data_b522f2a88a5e6d22e04dae2dd5f3a3b8
#
_entry.id   b522f2a88a5e6d22e04dae2dd5f3a3b8
#
_cell.length_a   1.000
_cell.length_b   1.000
_cell.length_c   1.000
_cell.angle_alpha   90.00
_cell.angle_beta   90.00
_cell.angle_gamma   90.00
#
_symmetry.space_group_name_H-M   'P 1'
#
loop_
_entity.id
_entity.type
_entity.pdbx_description
1 polymer ?
#
loop_
_entity_poly.entity_id
_entity_poly.type
_entity_poly.pdbx_seq_one_letter_code
_entity_poly.pdbx_strand_id
1 'polypeptide(L)'
;MDGVYLYLKLLEQRAPHARQTWELLEWNGGGANSSGVGIANIDSCGNVHPDQFWQTHNLGNVRERPFSAIWTDNADPLLTGLRNRLPLLTGRCATCRWQETCGGSFRVRALQATGDPWAPDPACYLTDEEIA
;
A
#
# COMPACT_ATOMS: atom_id res chain seq x y z
N MET A 1 -5.18 10.30 -0.09
CA MET A 1 -6.05 10.51 1.09
C MET A 1 -6.18 9.16 1.76
N ASP A 2 -6.06 9.10 3.05
CA ASP A 2 -6.27 7.86 3.82
C ASP A 2 -7.77 7.50 3.79
N GLY A 3 -8.09 6.33 3.25
CA GLY A 3 -9.48 5.90 3.09
C GLY A 3 -10.18 5.63 4.41
N VAL A 4 -9.46 5.11 5.41
CA VAL A 4 -10.00 4.90 6.76
C VAL A 4 -10.32 6.24 7.42
N TYR A 5 -9.43 7.23 7.30
CA TYR A 5 -9.69 8.58 7.79
C TYR A 5 -10.97 9.18 7.18
N LEU A 6 -11.11 9.08 5.86
CA LEU A 6 -12.33 9.55 5.18
C LEU A 6 -13.58 8.84 5.72
N TYR A 7 -13.53 7.54 5.88
CA TYR A 7 -14.64 6.75 6.43
C TYR A 7 -15.05 7.23 7.82
N LEU A 8 -14.08 7.42 8.72
CA LEU A 8 -14.33 7.90 10.09
C LEU A 8 -14.95 9.30 10.09
N LYS A 9 -14.46 10.22 9.26
CA LYS A 9 -15.04 11.57 9.14
C LYS A 9 -16.47 11.55 8.60
N LEU A 10 -16.78 10.66 7.67
CA LEU A 10 -18.15 10.49 7.18
C LEU A 10 -19.09 9.88 8.25
N LEU A 11 -18.58 8.98 9.09
CA LEU A 11 -19.33 8.46 10.24
C LEU A 11 -19.64 9.56 11.28
N GLU A 12 -18.63 10.37 11.64
CA GLU A 12 -18.82 11.50 12.56
C GLU A 12 -19.88 12.49 12.06
N GLN A 13 -19.91 12.76 10.76
CA GLN A 13 -20.87 13.63 10.11
C GLN A 13 -22.24 12.98 9.88
N ARG A 14 -22.40 11.71 10.24
CA ARG A 14 -23.59 10.89 9.93
C ARG A 14 -23.94 10.92 8.44
N ALA A 15 -22.93 11.01 7.59
CA ALA A 15 -23.12 11.08 6.15
C ALA A 15 -23.66 9.75 5.59
N PRO A 16 -24.64 9.78 4.68
CA PRO A 16 -25.27 8.56 4.14
C PRO A 16 -24.28 7.68 3.35
N HIS A 17 -23.15 8.24 2.92
CA HIS A 17 -22.15 7.55 2.09
C HIS A 17 -21.07 6.82 2.91
N ALA A 18 -21.09 6.88 4.25
CA ALA A 18 -20.08 6.21 5.07
C ALA A 18 -20.00 4.70 4.79
N ARG A 19 -21.17 4.05 4.65
CA ARG A 19 -21.25 2.62 4.32
C ARG A 19 -20.64 2.29 2.96
N GLN A 20 -20.96 3.05 1.92
CA GLN A 20 -20.40 2.85 0.58
C GLN A 20 -18.87 3.06 0.57
N THR A 21 -18.39 4.03 1.34
CA THR A 21 -16.93 4.23 1.51
C THR A 21 -16.28 3.01 2.12
N TRP A 22 -16.88 2.41 3.15
CA TRP A 22 -16.36 1.18 3.76
C TRP A 22 -16.36 0.00 2.77
N GLU A 23 -17.47 -0.23 2.07
CA GLU A 23 -17.58 -1.29 1.05
C GLU A 23 -16.50 -1.14 -0.06
N LEU A 24 -16.19 0.10 -0.47
CA LEU A 24 -15.10 0.37 -1.41
C LEU A 24 -13.71 0.07 -0.83
N LEU A 25 -13.49 0.35 0.45
CA LEU A 25 -12.25 0.02 1.14
C LEU A 25 -12.04 -1.51 1.21
N GLU A 26 -13.07 -2.25 1.59
CA GLU A 26 -13.03 -3.71 1.64
C GLU A 26 -12.81 -4.32 0.25
N TRP A 27 -13.53 -3.85 -0.75
CA TRP A 27 -13.41 -4.34 -2.13
C TRP A 27 -12.02 -4.08 -2.72
N ASN A 28 -11.40 -2.96 -2.39
CA ASN A 28 -10.10 -2.54 -2.93
C ASN A 28 -8.91 -3.08 -2.09
N GLY A 29 -9.17 -4.03 -1.20
CA GLY A 29 -8.14 -4.65 -0.38
C GLY A 29 -7.42 -3.67 0.54
N GLY A 30 -8.18 -2.74 1.15
CA GLY A 30 -7.65 -1.71 2.02
C GLY A 30 -7.43 -0.35 1.35
N GLY A 31 -7.97 -0.16 0.15
CA GLY A 31 -8.17 1.16 -0.48
C GLY A 31 -6.93 1.93 -0.90
N ALA A 32 -5.75 1.54 -0.52
CA ALA A 32 -4.60 2.38 -0.78
C ALA A 32 -3.49 1.67 -1.53
N ASN A 33 -3.56 0.36 -1.77
CA ASN A 33 -2.30 -0.21 -2.18
C ASN A 33 -2.33 -1.54 -2.89
N SER A 34 -2.53 -1.43 -4.18
CA SER A 34 -2.33 -2.53 -5.12
C SER A 34 -0.87 -2.68 -5.59
N SER A 35 0.08 -1.87 -5.06
CA SER A 35 1.50 -1.95 -5.43
C SER A 35 2.05 -3.36 -5.26
N GLY A 36 2.61 -3.93 -6.30
CA GLY A 36 3.17 -5.29 -6.27
C GLY A 36 2.15 -6.41 -6.18
N VAL A 37 0.84 -6.10 -6.09
CA VAL A 37 -0.27 -7.06 -5.97
C VAL A 37 -1.14 -7.03 -7.22
N GLY A 38 -1.88 -5.95 -7.44
CA GLY A 38 -2.80 -5.78 -8.55
C GLY A 38 -2.34 -4.77 -9.59
N ILE A 39 -1.27 -4.04 -9.33
CA ILE A 39 -0.71 -3.01 -10.22
C ILE A 39 0.79 -3.22 -10.37
N ALA A 40 1.27 -3.05 -11.59
CA ALA A 40 2.68 -2.90 -11.93
C ALA A 40 2.84 -1.69 -12.85
N ASN A 41 4.06 -1.18 -12.99
CA ASN A 41 4.43 -0.20 -14.00
C ASN A 41 5.60 -0.72 -14.82
N ILE A 42 5.55 -0.49 -16.14
CA ILE A 42 6.68 -0.73 -17.05
C ILE A 42 7.09 0.62 -17.60
N ASP A 43 8.32 1.03 -17.34
CA ASP A 43 8.85 2.30 -17.83
C ASP A 43 9.22 2.25 -19.33
N SER A 44 9.60 3.40 -19.89
CA SER A 44 9.98 3.52 -21.30
C SER A 44 11.23 2.71 -21.67
N CYS A 45 12.05 2.32 -20.69
CA CYS A 45 13.22 1.48 -20.85
C CYS A 45 12.92 -0.02 -20.76
N GLY A 46 11.67 -0.37 -20.38
CA GLY A 46 11.24 -1.75 -20.21
C GLY A 46 11.44 -2.29 -18.79
N ASN A 47 11.85 -1.47 -17.84
CA ASN A 47 11.99 -1.90 -16.45
C ASN A 47 10.61 -2.03 -15.79
N VAL A 48 10.46 -3.06 -14.98
CA VAL A 48 9.24 -3.36 -14.24
C VAL A 48 9.36 -2.85 -12.81
N HIS A 49 8.34 -2.13 -12.35
CA HIS A 49 8.25 -1.56 -11.00
C HIS A 49 6.98 -2.05 -10.30
N PRO A 50 6.94 -2.08 -8.96
CA PRO A 50 5.72 -2.46 -8.20
C PRO A 50 4.49 -1.60 -8.51
N ASP A 51 4.68 -0.32 -8.83
CA ASP A 51 3.73 0.62 -9.41
C ASP A 51 4.47 1.85 -9.98
N GLN A 52 3.74 2.87 -10.41
CA GLN A 52 4.30 4.08 -11.00
C GLN A 52 5.08 4.97 -10.01
N PHE A 53 4.97 4.77 -8.72
CA PHE A 53 5.67 5.56 -7.70
C PHE A 53 7.00 4.94 -7.25
N TRP A 54 7.23 3.64 -7.53
CA TRP A 54 8.46 2.90 -7.19
C TRP A 54 9.56 3.06 -8.24
N GLN A 55 9.80 4.28 -8.73
CA GLN A 55 10.73 4.56 -9.83
C GLN A 55 12.17 4.09 -9.57
N THR A 56 12.58 4.01 -8.32
CA THR A 56 13.93 3.60 -7.93
C THR A 56 14.09 2.10 -7.69
N HIS A 57 12.99 1.32 -7.73
CA HIS A 57 13.01 -0.12 -7.51
C HIS A 57 12.68 -0.87 -8.78
N ASN A 58 13.64 -1.61 -9.32
CA ASN A 58 13.53 -2.37 -10.56
C ASN A 58 13.44 -3.87 -10.27
N LEU A 59 12.35 -4.50 -10.68
CA LEU A 59 12.09 -5.94 -10.53
C LEU A 59 12.69 -6.78 -11.67
N GLY A 60 13.06 -6.15 -12.78
CA GLY A 60 13.59 -6.78 -13.99
C GLY A 60 13.16 -6.03 -15.24
N ASN A 61 13.58 -6.52 -16.42
CA ASN A 61 13.32 -5.84 -17.70
C ASN A 61 12.59 -6.78 -18.66
N VAL A 62 11.48 -6.29 -19.24
CA VAL A 62 10.64 -7.09 -20.18
C VAL A 62 11.32 -7.40 -21.51
N ARG A 63 12.44 -6.74 -21.82
CA ARG A 63 13.26 -7.05 -23.00
C ARG A 63 14.18 -8.25 -22.77
N GLU A 64 14.41 -8.62 -21.49
CA GLU A 64 15.30 -9.71 -21.08
C GLU A 64 14.52 -10.99 -20.75
N ARG A 65 13.36 -10.82 -20.08
CA ARG A 65 12.48 -11.94 -19.73
C ARG A 65 11.01 -11.52 -19.71
N PRO A 66 10.05 -12.45 -19.95
CA PRO A 66 8.62 -12.13 -19.96
C PRO A 66 8.13 -11.48 -18.66
N PHE A 67 7.20 -10.53 -18.76
CA PHE A 67 6.60 -9.87 -17.60
C PHE A 67 6.06 -10.88 -16.58
N SER A 68 5.39 -11.93 -17.02
CA SER A 68 4.87 -12.98 -16.12
C SER A 68 5.95 -13.63 -15.28
N ALA A 69 7.13 -13.89 -15.85
CA ALA A 69 8.26 -14.47 -15.13
C ALA A 69 8.86 -13.48 -14.11
N ILE A 70 8.91 -12.18 -14.44
CA ILE A 70 9.33 -11.12 -13.51
C ILE A 70 8.32 -10.99 -12.37
N TRP A 71 7.03 -10.94 -12.71
CA TRP A 71 5.96 -10.67 -11.76
C TRP A 71 5.72 -11.81 -10.77
N THR A 72 5.93 -13.06 -11.18
CA THR A 72 5.77 -14.23 -10.31
C THR A 72 7.04 -14.63 -9.57
N ASP A 73 8.15 -13.95 -9.84
CA ASP A 73 9.42 -14.18 -9.14
C ASP A 73 9.33 -13.70 -7.69
N ASN A 74 9.60 -14.61 -6.75
CA ASN A 74 9.59 -14.32 -5.33
C ASN A 74 11.00 -14.04 -4.75
N ALA A 75 11.99 -13.83 -5.62
CA ALA A 75 13.35 -13.52 -5.18
C ALA A 75 13.50 -12.09 -4.65
N ASP A 76 12.64 -11.17 -5.11
CA ASP A 76 12.68 -9.77 -4.66
C ASP A 76 11.97 -9.61 -3.31
N PRO A 77 12.69 -9.21 -2.23
CA PRO A 77 12.13 -9.11 -0.89
C PRO A 77 11.11 -7.97 -0.76
N LEU A 78 11.22 -6.89 -1.56
CA LEU A 78 10.24 -5.82 -1.54
C LEU A 78 8.92 -6.29 -2.16
N LEU A 79 8.99 -6.97 -3.31
CA LEU A 79 7.79 -7.46 -3.99
C LEU A 79 7.04 -8.49 -3.13
N THR A 80 7.77 -9.44 -2.53
CA THR A 80 7.18 -10.41 -1.58
C THR A 80 6.60 -9.74 -0.34
N GLY A 81 7.29 -8.75 0.20
CA GLY A 81 6.82 -7.96 1.33
C GLY A 81 5.56 -7.16 1.00
N LEU A 82 5.46 -6.54 -0.17
CA LEU A 82 4.25 -5.81 -0.61
C LEU A 82 3.03 -6.74 -0.70
N ARG A 83 3.23 -8.01 -1.03
CA ARG A 83 2.18 -9.05 -1.11
C ARG A 83 1.76 -9.60 0.26
N ASN A 84 2.66 -9.58 1.22
CA ASN A 84 2.40 -10.02 2.60
C ASN A 84 2.95 -9.00 3.60
N ARG A 85 2.38 -7.81 3.61
CA ARG A 85 2.94 -6.64 4.31
C ARG A 85 2.61 -6.56 5.80
N LEU A 86 1.47 -7.12 6.24
CA LEU A 86 1.00 -6.94 7.61
C LEU A 86 2.03 -7.32 8.66
N PRO A 87 2.72 -8.48 8.56
CA PRO A 87 3.74 -8.87 9.54
C PRO A 87 4.98 -7.98 9.53
N LEU A 88 5.18 -7.18 8.48
CA LEU A 88 6.36 -6.33 8.29
C LEU A 88 6.13 -4.91 8.81
N LEU A 89 4.88 -4.49 8.97
CA LEU A 89 4.55 -3.14 9.44
C LEU A 89 5.15 -2.89 10.83
N THR A 90 5.71 -1.69 11.03
CA THR A 90 6.32 -1.28 12.29
C THR A 90 5.64 -0.07 12.92
N GLY A 91 6.06 0.29 14.12
CA GLY A 91 5.55 1.44 14.86
C GLY A 91 4.03 1.40 15.02
N ARG A 92 3.36 2.56 14.91
CA ARG A 92 1.92 2.68 15.09
C ARG A 92 1.09 1.85 14.09
N CYS A 93 1.65 1.54 12.92
CA CYS A 93 0.96 0.70 11.95
C CYS A 93 0.85 -0.77 12.38
N ALA A 94 1.84 -1.28 13.13
CA ALA A 94 1.86 -2.67 13.61
C ALA A 94 0.76 -2.98 14.63
N THR A 95 0.31 -1.98 15.38
CA THR A 95 -0.71 -2.12 16.42
C THR A 95 -2.05 -1.46 16.08
N CYS A 96 -2.14 -0.90 14.87
CA CYS A 96 -3.33 -0.19 14.42
C CYS A 96 -4.50 -1.16 14.20
N ARG A 97 -5.66 -0.87 14.80
CA ARG A 97 -6.89 -1.66 14.61
C ARG A 97 -7.35 -1.75 13.14
N TRP A 98 -6.90 -0.83 12.31
CA TRP A 98 -7.22 -0.74 10.88
C TRP A 98 -6.17 -1.37 9.97
N GLN A 99 -5.16 -2.06 10.52
CA GLN A 99 -4.04 -2.55 9.73
C GLN A 99 -4.46 -3.50 8.59
N GLU A 100 -5.47 -4.35 8.80
CA GLU A 100 -5.98 -5.27 7.78
C GLU A 100 -6.66 -4.51 6.63
N THR A 101 -7.42 -3.47 6.94
CA THR A 101 -8.13 -2.64 5.95
C THR A 101 -7.18 -1.66 5.26
N CYS A 102 -6.26 -1.04 6.00
CA CYS A 102 -5.36 -0.01 5.50
C CYS A 102 -4.10 -0.60 4.83
N GLY A 103 -3.60 -1.75 5.33
CA GLY A 103 -2.34 -2.36 4.87
C GLY A 103 -1.13 -1.44 5.00
N GLY A 104 -1.18 -0.45 5.89
CA GLY A 104 -0.15 0.56 6.07
C GLY A 104 -0.12 1.64 4.98
N SER A 105 -1.12 1.70 4.10
CA SER A 105 -1.24 2.69 3.03
C SER A 105 -0.06 2.65 2.01
N PHE A 106 0.45 3.79 1.53
CA PHE A 106 1.49 3.84 0.50
C PHE A 106 2.89 3.59 1.06
N ARG A 107 3.42 2.39 0.88
CA ARG A 107 4.74 2.00 1.39
C ARG A 107 5.90 2.80 0.78
N VAL A 108 5.73 3.27 -0.46
CA VAL A 108 6.73 4.15 -1.08
C VAL A 108 6.88 5.49 -0.35
N ARG A 109 5.80 6.05 0.23
CA ARG A 109 5.92 7.26 1.05
C ARG A 109 6.71 7.01 2.33
N ALA A 110 6.45 5.88 2.99
CA ALA A 110 7.22 5.49 4.16
C ALA A 110 8.70 5.35 3.81
N LEU A 111 9.04 4.65 2.72
CA LEU A 111 10.41 4.52 2.24
C LEU A 111 11.06 5.89 1.99
N GLN A 112 10.39 6.80 1.28
CA GLN A 112 10.92 8.11 0.95
C GLN A 112 11.16 8.99 2.18
N ALA A 113 10.28 8.89 3.18
CA ALA A 113 10.37 9.71 4.38
C ALA A 113 11.36 9.17 5.42
N THR A 114 11.53 7.85 5.50
CA THR A 114 12.25 7.20 6.60
C THR A 114 13.40 6.29 6.16
N GLY A 115 13.47 5.92 4.89
CA GLY A 115 14.38 4.90 4.37
C GLY A 115 13.89 3.46 4.59
N ASP A 116 12.74 3.26 5.25
CA ASP A 116 12.14 1.96 5.54
C ASP A 116 10.72 1.88 4.95
N PRO A 117 10.44 0.97 4.01
CA PRO A 117 9.10 0.82 3.44
C PRO A 117 8.07 0.29 4.45
N TRP A 118 8.49 -0.24 5.58
CA TRP A 118 7.61 -0.82 6.60
C TRP A 118 7.31 0.11 7.77
N ALA A 119 7.96 1.27 7.81
CA ALA A 119 7.69 2.33 8.79
C ALA A 119 6.25 2.88 8.65
N PRO A 120 5.74 3.59 9.67
CA PRO A 120 4.46 4.30 9.57
C PRO A 120 4.40 5.24 8.37
N ASP A 121 3.25 5.26 7.68
CA ASP A 121 3.03 6.19 6.58
C ASP A 121 2.95 7.62 7.14
N PRO A 122 3.82 8.55 6.69
CA PRO A 122 3.82 9.94 7.19
C PRO A 122 2.53 10.72 6.85
N ALA A 123 1.72 10.21 5.91
CA ALA A 123 0.43 10.81 5.57
C ALA A 123 -0.76 10.12 6.25
N CYS A 124 -0.53 9.41 7.36
CA CYS A 124 -1.59 8.89 8.20
C CYS A 124 -2.14 10.00 9.08
N TYR A 125 -3.39 10.37 8.88
CA TYR A 125 -4.08 11.43 9.63
C TYR A 125 -4.84 10.92 10.87
N LEU A 126 -4.86 9.60 11.08
CA LEU A 126 -5.54 9.02 12.24
C LEU A 126 -4.84 9.42 13.54
N THR A 127 -5.62 9.79 14.55
CA THR A 127 -5.13 10.02 15.91
C THR A 127 -4.79 8.69 16.59
N ASP A 128 -4.09 8.75 17.73
CA ASP A 128 -3.76 7.55 18.48
C ASP A 128 -5.01 6.88 19.07
N GLU A 129 -6.04 7.67 19.39
CA GLU A 129 -7.35 7.17 19.83
C GLU A 129 -8.11 6.43 18.71
N GLU A 130 -7.99 6.91 17.46
CA GLU A 130 -8.65 6.31 16.30
C GLU A 130 -8.00 4.99 15.86
N ILE A 131 -6.73 4.79 16.18
CA ILE A 131 -5.98 3.56 15.84
C ILE A 131 -5.95 2.51 16.95
N ALA A 132 -6.31 2.89 18.18
CA ALA A 132 -6.30 2.02 19.37
C ALA A 132 -7.35 0.89 19.30
#